data_fb8e32a728fdaba95c74b90bacc97d97
#
_entry.id   fb8e32a728fdaba95c74b90bacc97d97
#
_cell.length_a   1.000
_cell.length_b   1.000
_cell.length_c   1.000
_cell.angle_alpha   90.00
_cell.angle_beta   90.00
_cell.angle_gamma   90.00
#
_symmetry.space_group_name_H-M   'P 1'
#
loop_
_entity.id
_entity.type
_entity.pdbx_description
1 polymer ?
#
loop_
_entity_poly.entity_id
_entity_poly.type
_entity_poly.pdbx_seq_one_letter_code
_entity_poly.pdbx_strand_id
1 'polypeptide(L)'
;MKLDLHTHCGEATYCLDPTLEVVKKIVAVVKDRGLDGIAVTEHYTKAFGYGVKEIVDQHLDGEIIVIPGREIDKAFQGTERGLFHVHIVELYLPGDVTFRFIAHPLRGQIGEIDPQIDDSIHGIELKNPNHDYEMDEAKIREVAEKHDLLLLANSDAHFLSDIGKHYNEIEIEELYARARSK
;
A
#
# COMPACT_ATOMS: atom_id res chain seq x y z
N MET A 1 -14.92 -5.35 -0.13
CA MET A 1 -14.37 -4.83 -1.41
C MET A 1 -13.05 -5.49 -1.71
N LYS A 2 -12.68 -5.59 -2.99
CA LYS A 2 -11.37 -6.10 -3.44
C LYS A 2 -10.46 -4.91 -3.73
N LEU A 3 -9.49 -4.67 -2.88
CA LEU A 3 -8.60 -3.51 -2.94
C LEU A 3 -7.13 -3.95 -3.01
N ASP A 4 -6.40 -3.44 -4.00
CA ASP A 4 -4.95 -3.51 -4.04
C ASP A 4 -4.40 -2.22 -3.43
N LEU A 5 -3.77 -2.33 -2.25
CA LEU A 5 -3.43 -1.18 -1.42
C LEU A 5 -1.98 -0.70 -1.58
N HIS A 6 -1.23 -1.24 -2.57
CA HIS A 6 0.14 -0.85 -2.85
C HIS A 6 0.41 -0.93 -4.36
N THR A 7 0.37 0.22 -5.05
CA THR A 7 0.63 0.31 -6.49
C THR A 7 1.39 1.58 -6.86
N HIS A 8 2.30 1.48 -7.84
CA HIS A 8 3.10 2.57 -8.38
C HIS A 8 2.61 2.91 -9.81
N CYS A 9 1.42 3.52 -9.90
CA CYS A 9 0.73 3.75 -11.16
C CYS A 9 1.48 4.72 -12.09
N GLY A 10 2.18 5.71 -11.55
CA GLY A 10 3.03 6.64 -12.30
C GLY A 10 4.19 5.91 -12.97
N GLU A 11 4.88 5.05 -12.21
CA GLU A 11 5.94 4.20 -12.73
C GLU A 11 5.39 3.19 -13.74
N ALA A 12 4.27 2.53 -13.42
CA ALA A 12 3.62 1.55 -14.29
C ALA A 12 3.16 2.12 -15.63
N THR A 13 2.95 3.43 -15.72
CA THR A 13 2.54 4.13 -16.94
C THR A 13 3.64 5.00 -17.54
N TYR A 14 4.80 5.07 -16.89
CA TYR A 14 5.92 5.96 -17.26
C TYR A 14 5.51 7.45 -17.31
N CYS A 15 4.58 7.85 -16.43
CA CYS A 15 4.04 9.21 -16.39
C CYS A 15 4.33 9.87 -15.05
N LEU A 16 4.79 11.12 -15.08
CA LEU A 16 5.01 11.93 -13.90
C LEU A 16 3.72 12.58 -13.38
N ASP A 17 2.81 12.92 -14.29
CA ASP A 17 1.53 13.54 -13.98
C ASP A 17 0.37 12.71 -14.57
N PRO A 18 -0.71 12.47 -13.83
CA PRO A 18 -1.85 11.73 -14.34
C PRO A 18 -2.62 12.55 -15.37
N THR A 19 -2.88 11.95 -16.52
CA THR A 19 -3.78 12.50 -17.55
C THR A 19 -5.02 11.64 -17.66
N LEU A 20 -6.11 12.17 -18.20
CA LEU A 20 -7.35 11.40 -18.39
C LEU A 20 -7.10 10.10 -19.21
N GLU A 21 -6.21 10.15 -20.20
CA GLU A 21 -5.86 8.98 -21.02
C GLU A 21 -5.13 7.92 -20.18
N VAL A 22 -4.17 8.34 -19.35
CA VAL A 22 -3.43 7.44 -18.47
C VAL A 22 -4.36 6.83 -17.43
N VAL A 23 -5.20 7.64 -16.79
CA VAL A 23 -6.15 7.17 -15.77
C VAL A 23 -7.16 6.18 -16.34
N LYS A 24 -7.65 6.40 -17.57
CA LYS A 24 -8.52 5.41 -18.26
C LYS A 24 -7.84 4.05 -18.43
N LYS A 25 -6.53 4.02 -18.71
CA LYS A 25 -5.78 2.75 -18.81
C LYS A 25 -5.69 2.06 -17.45
N ILE A 26 -5.41 2.80 -16.39
CA ILE A 26 -5.38 2.28 -15.01
C ILE A 26 -6.74 1.71 -14.64
N VAL A 27 -7.82 2.48 -14.81
CA VAL A 27 -9.20 2.06 -14.50
C VAL A 27 -9.59 0.80 -15.28
N ALA A 28 -9.24 0.74 -16.57
CA ALA A 28 -9.53 -0.44 -17.38
C ALA A 28 -8.86 -1.71 -16.83
N VAL A 29 -7.60 -1.62 -16.39
CA VAL A 29 -6.87 -2.74 -15.79
C VAL A 29 -7.49 -3.15 -14.47
N VAL A 30 -7.80 -2.20 -13.57
CA VAL A 30 -8.43 -2.47 -12.27
C VAL A 30 -9.75 -3.21 -12.45
N LYS A 31 -10.59 -2.77 -13.39
CA LYS A 31 -11.87 -3.42 -13.70
C LYS A 31 -11.69 -4.80 -14.34
N ASP A 32 -10.74 -4.96 -15.27
CA ASP A 32 -10.45 -6.24 -15.92
C ASP A 32 -9.97 -7.30 -14.90
N ARG A 33 -9.28 -6.87 -13.85
CA ARG A 33 -8.87 -7.71 -12.72
C ARG A 33 -9.99 -7.99 -11.71
N GLY A 34 -11.16 -7.38 -11.88
CA GLY A 34 -12.30 -7.53 -10.97
C GLY A 34 -12.07 -6.92 -9.60
N LEU A 35 -11.22 -5.89 -9.52
CA LEU A 35 -11.01 -5.10 -8.32
C LEU A 35 -12.06 -3.98 -8.22
N ASP A 36 -12.43 -3.64 -6.98
CA ASP A 36 -13.29 -2.50 -6.69
C ASP A 36 -12.48 -1.19 -6.61
N GLY A 37 -11.16 -1.28 -6.36
CA GLY A 37 -10.29 -0.11 -6.28
C GLY A 37 -8.84 -0.43 -6.01
N ILE A 38 -8.05 0.65 -5.97
CA ILE A 38 -6.60 0.62 -5.70
C ILE A 38 -6.18 1.76 -4.79
N ALA A 39 -5.08 1.58 -4.07
CA ALA A 39 -4.31 2.69 -3.52
C ALA A 39 -3.15 3.01 -4.47
N VAL A 40 -2.96 4.29 -4.75
CA VAL A 40 -1.87 4.81 -5.59
C VAL A 40 -0.82 5.41 -4.69
N THR A 41 0.33 4.74 -4.57
CA THR A 41 1.30 4.91 -3.47
C THR A 41 2.72 5.16 -3.99
N GLU A 42 2.87 6.09 -4.94
CA GLU A 42 4.17 6.45 -5.50
C GLU A 42 5.23 6.74 -4.44
N HIS A 43 6.49 6.46 -4.77
CA HIS A 43 7.62 6.77 -3.90
C HIS A 43 7.66 8.27 -3.54
N TYR A 44 7.70 8.57 -2.24
CA TYR A 44 7.86 9.89 -1.62
C TYR A 44 6.78 10.93 -1.94
N THR A 45 5.90 10.71 -2.93
CA THR A 45 4.89 11.70 -3.34
C THR A 45 3.48 11.14 -3.32
N LYS A 46 2.55 11.94 -2.83
CA LYS A 46 1.11 11.64 -2.89
C LYS A 46 0.39 12.35 -4.05
N ALA A 47 1.10 13.20 -4.78
CA ALA A 47 0.48 14.08 -5.79
C ALA A 47 -0.16 13.30 -6.91
N PHE A 48 0.51 12.25 -7.41
CA PHE A 48 -0.02 11.41 -8.48
C PHE A 48 -1.32 10.71 -8.06
N GLY A 49 -1.37 10.13 -6.87
CA GLY A 49 -2.56 9.47 -6.34
C GLY A 49 -3.76 10.41 -6.19
N TYR A 50 -3.54 11.63 -5.70
CA TYR A 50 -4.60 12.65 -5.66
C TYR A 50 -5.08 13.06 -7.04
N GLY A 51 -4.17 13.21 -8.00
CA GLY A 51 -4.54 13.53 -9.39
C GLY A 51 -5.32 12.41 -10.06
N VAL A 52 -4.94 11.14 -9.85
CA VAL A 52 -5.72 9.98 -10.32
C VAL A 52 -7.12 9.99 -9.72
N LYS A 53 -7.22 10.19 -8.39
CA LYS A 53 -8.51 10.27 -7.71
C LYS A 53 -9.40 11.39 -8.27
N GLU A 54 -8.85 12.59 -8.44
CA GLU A 54 -9.59 13.73 -8.98
C GLU A 54 -10.15 13.43 -10.37
N ILE A 55 -9.34 12.84 -11.26
CA ILE A 55 -9.77 12.48 -12.61
C ILE A 55 -10.85 11.40 -12.59
N VAL A 56 -10.73 10.38 -11.73
CA VAL A 56 -11.77 9.35 -11.60
C VAL A 56 -13.07 9.95 -11.10
N ASP A 57 -13.02 10.78 -10.07
CA ASP A 57 -14.21 11.40 -9.48
C ASP A 57 -14.90 12.37 -10.46
N GLN A 58 -14.14 13.17 -11.23
CA GLN A 58 -14.69 14.22 -12.09
C GLN A 58 -15.04 13.78 -13.51
N HIS A 59 -14.36 12.77 -14.04
CA HIS A 59 -14.44 12.42 -15.45
C HIS A 59 -14.81 10.96 -15.74
N LEU A 60 -14.83 10.11 -14.72
CA LEU A 60 -15.10 8.67 -14.84
C LEU A 60 -16.18 8.20 -13.83
N ASP A 61 -17.04 9.13 -13.38
CA ASP A 61 -18.18 8.85 -12.51
C ASP A 61 -17.88 7.98 -11.28
N GLY A 62 -16.63 8.01 -10.80
CA GLY A 62 -16.20 7.18 -9.67
C GLY A 62 -16.21 5.68 -9.98
N GLU A 63 -15.88 5.28 -11.20
CA GLU A 63 -15.95 3.87 -11.67
C GLU A 63 -15.17 2.88 -10.82
N ILE A 64 -14.13 3.34 -10.11
CA ILE A 64 -13.35 2.58 -9.13
C ILE A 64 -13.06 3.44 -7.91
N ILE A 65 -12.73 2.81 -6.81
CA ILE A 65 -12.23 3.48 -5.62
C ILE A 65 -10.74 3.79 -5.82
N VAL A 66 -10.34 5.05 -5.60
CA VAL A 66 -8.94 5.44 -5.57
C VAL A 66 -8.60 6.00 -4.19
N ILE A 67 -7.65 5.36 -3.51
CA ILE A 67 -7.09 5.82 -2.25
C ILE A 67 -5.73 6.47 -2.55
N PRO A 68 -5.57 7.80 -2.39
CA PRO A 68 -4.27 8.43 -2.50
C PRO A 68 -3.36 7.96 -1.37
N GLY A 69 -2.10 7.71 -1.70
CA GLY A 69 -1.10 7.28 -0.73
C GLY A 69 0.31 7.68 -1.16
N ARG A 70 1.28 7.18 -0.43
CA ARG A 70 2.70 7.19 -0.82
C ARG A 70 3.45 6.09 -0.09
N GLU A 71 4.55 5.65 -0.66
CA GLU A 71 5.54 4.83 -0.01
C GLU A 71 6.75 5.69 0.39
N ILE A 72 7.23 5.53 1.62
CA ILE A 72 8.37 6.27 2.17
C ILE A 72 9.36 5.34 2.85
N ASP A 73 10.63 5.72 2.85
CA ASP A 73 11.65 5.10 3.70
C ASP A 73 11.51 5.57 5.16
N LYS A 74 11.36 4.64 6.10
CA LYS A 74 11.50 4.89 7.53
C LYS A 74 12.79 4.24 8.04
N ALA A 75 13.63 5.02 8.71
CA ALA A 75 14.86 4.51 9.31
C ALA A 75 14.55 3.79 10.63
N PHE A 76 15.14 2.59 10.79
CA PHE A 76 15.09 1.77 12.00
C PHE A 76 16.50 1.50 12.51
N GLN A 77 16.65 1.38 13.83
CA GLN A 77 17.92 1.03 14.45
C GLN A 77 18.05 -0.47 14.61
N GLY A 78 18.94 -1.08 13.83
CA GLY A 78 19.27 -2.50 13.97
C GLY A 78 20.31 -2.77 15.05
N THR A 79 20.25 -3.93 15.66
CA THR A 79 21.21 -4.41 16.66
C THR A 79 22.52 -4.85 16.03
N GLU A 80 22.45 -5.53 14.90
CA GLU A 80 23.62 -6.09 14.19
C GLU A 80 23.99 -5.29 12.94
N ARG A 81 23.00 -4.69 12.28
CA ARG A 81 23.13 -4.01 10.98
C ARG A 81 23.34 -2.51 11.06
N GLY A 82 23.22 -1.91 12.27
CA GLY A 82 23.17 -0.45 12.42
C GLY A 82 21.87 0.11 11.89
N LEU A 83 21.91 1.32 11.32
CA LEU A 83 20.72 1.96 10.73
C LEU A 83 20.34 1.26 9.41
N PHE A 84 19.07 0.89 9.28
CA PHE A 84 18.51 0.35 8.04
C PHE A 84 17.15 0.98 7.72
N HIS A 85 16.72 0.89 6.49
CA HIS A 85 15.47 1.47 6.00
C HIS A 85 14.42 0.38 5.73
N VAL A 86 13.19 0.71 6.03
CA VAL A 86 12.01 -0.11 5.76
C VAL A 86 10.97 0.77 5.07
N HIS A 87 10.32 0.25 4.08
CA HIS A 87 9.26 0.96 3.40
C HIS A 87 7.98 0.96 4.23
N ILE A 88 7.39 2.14 4.37
CA ILE A 88 6.09 2.36 4.99
C ILE A 88 5.16 2.96 3.96
N VAL A 89 4.03 2.31 3.74
CA VAL A 89 2.97 2.89 2.92
C VAL A 89 2.02 3.69 3.81
N GLU A 90 1.74 4.92 3.41
CA GLU A 90 0.75 5.81 3.99
C GLU A 90 -0.44 5.94 3.04
N LEU A 91 -1.63 5.56 3.49
CA LEU A 91 -2.91 5.73 2.79
C LEU A 91 -3.68 6.89 3.40
N TYR A 92 -4.07 7.86 2.58
CA TYR A 92 -4.78 9.06 3.01
C TYR A 92 -6.29 8.87 2.85
N LEU A 93 -6.94 8.62 3.98
CA LEU A 93 -8.37 8.39 4.06
C LEU A 93 -9.13 9.72 4.33
N PRO A 94 -10.45 9.79 4.08
CA PRO A 94 -11.24 10.98 4.37
C PRO A 94 -11.11 11.46 5.83
N GLY A 95 -11.21 12.78 6.06
CA GLY A 95 -11.16 13.38 7.41
C GLY A 95 -9.77 13.39 8.04
N ASP A 96 -8.73 13.55 7.23
CA ASP A 96 -7.32 13.64 7.65
C ASP A 96 -6.81 12.41 8.43
N VAL A 97 -7.41 11.25 8.17
CA VAL A 97 -6.98 9.98 8.74
C VAL A 97 -5.95 9.32 7.84
N THR A 98 -4.86 8.82 8.43
CA THR A 98 -3.81 8.12 7.70
C THR A 98 -3.67 6.70 8.23
N PHE A 99 -3.92 5.71 7.36
CA PHE A 99 -3.60 4.31 7.64
C PHE A 99 -2.18 4.03 7.17
N ARG A 100 -1.35 3.42 8.03
CA ARG A 100 0.04 3.10 7.74
C ARG A 100 0.30 1.62 7.87
N PHE A 101 1.07 1.07 6.94
CA PHE A 101 1.53 -0.31 7.06
C PHE A 101 2.98 -0.47 6.61
N ILE A 102 3.63 -1.51 7.17
CA ILE A 102 4.97 -1.92 6.76
C ILE A 102 4.85 -2.68 5.46
N ALA A 103 5.50 -2.17 4.40
CA ALA A 103 5.56 -2.82 3.10
C ALA A 103 6.69 -3.86 3.08
N HIS A 104 6.44 -4.99 2.44
CA HIS A 104 7.38 -6.09 2.13
C HIS A 104 8.56 -6.26 3.13
N PRO A 105 8.30 -6.49 4.44
CA PRO A 105 9.36 -6.61 5.44
C PRO A 105 10.24 -7.84 5.15
N LEU A 106 11.53 -7.60 4.88
CA LEU A 106 12.45 -8.67 4.52
C LEU A 106 12.81 -9.54 5.74
N ARG A 107 13.09 -10.83 5.49
CA ARG A 107 13.41 -11.83 6.53
C ARG A 107 14.46 -11.35 7.53
N GLY A 108 15.51 -10.66 7.06
CA GLY A 108 16.56 -10.14 7.93
C GLY A 108 16.20 -8.87 8.70
N GLN A 109 15.04 -8.27 8.46
CA GLN A 109 14.61 -7.00 9.07
C GLN A 109 13.51 -7.21 10.10
N ILE A 110 12.58 -8.15 9.86
CA ILE A 110 11.35 -8.28 10.65
C ILE A 110 11.59 -8.43 12.16
N GLY A 111 12.62 -9.16 12.57
CA GLY A 111 12.97 -9.31 14.00
C GLY A 111 13.55 -8.04 14.63
N GLU A 112 14.19 -7.18 13.83
CA GLU A 112 14.75 -5.91 14.29
C GLU A 112 13.74 -4.78 14.25
N ILE A 113 12.72 -4.87 13.36
CA ILE A 113 11.59 -3.95 13.29
C ILE A 113 10.64 -4.15 14.49
N ASP A 114 10.38 -5.41 14.87
CA ASP A 114 9.39 -5.82 15.86
C ASP A 114 9.40 -4.95 17.15
N PRO A 115 10.54 -4.72 17.84
CA PRO A 115 10.55 -3.91 19.05
C PRO A 115 10.35 -2.40 18.84
N GLN A 116 10.30 -1.94 17.59
CA GLN A 116 10.20 -0.53 17.22
C GLN A 116 8.85 -0.18 16.56
N ILE A 117 7.94 -1.16 16.46
CA ILE A 117 6.57 -0.92 15.98
C ILE A 117 5.82 -0.15 17.07
N ASP A 118 5.29 0.98 16.69
CA ASP A 118 4.48 1.87 17.53
C ASP A 118 3.02 1.93 17.05
N ASP A 119 2.17 2.61 17.80
CA ASP A 119 0.73 2.74 17.53
C ASP A 119 0.42 3.48 16.20
N SER A 120 1.41 4.08 15.55
CA SER A 120 1.22 4.70 14.23
C SER A 120 1.17 3.70 13.08
N ILE A 121 1.53 2.44 13.33
CA ILE A 121 1.51 1.34 12.36
C ILE A 121 0.27 0.49 12.60
N HIS A 122 -0.53 0.29 11.56
CA HIS A 122 -1.84 -0.35 11.61
C HIS A 122 -1.89 -1.68 10.85
N GLY A 123 -0.93 -1.92 9.96
CA GLY A 123 -0.85 -3.14 9.14
C GLY A 123 0.57 -3.51 8.76
N ILE A 124 0.70 -4.68 8.15
CA ILE A 124 1.95 -5.22 7.64
C ILE A 124 1.68 -6.11 6.43
N GLU A 125 2.50 -6.02 5.39
CA GLU A 125 2.40 -6.93 4.25
C GLU A 125 2.86 -8.33 4.62
N LEU A 126 2.00 -9.29 4.30
CA LEU A 126 2.26 -10.73 4.37
C LEU A 126 2.61 -11.30 3.01
N LYS A 127 2.11 -10.67 1.94
CA LYS A 127 2.29 -11.09 0.54
C LYS A 127 2.61 -9.89 -0.33
N ASN A 128 3.69 -10.03 -1.10
CA ASN A 128 4.12 -9.08 -2.12
C ASN A 128 4.84 -9.85 -3.23
N PRO A 129 4.32 -9.91 -4.47
CA PRO A 129 4.87 -10.77 -5.52
C PRO A 129 6.33 -10.45 -5.89
N ASN A 130 6.77 -9.21 -5.64
CA ASN A 130 8.13 -8.78 -5.92
C ASN A 130 9.13 -9.26 -4.86
N HIS A 131 8.64 -9.57 -3.63
CA HIS A 131 9.46 -9.84 -2.44
C HIS A 131 9.10 -11.14 -1.69
N ASP A 132 8.08 -11.90 -2.10
CA ASP A 132 7.59 -13.09 -1.38
C ASP A 132 8.72 -14.07 -0.99
N TYR A 133 9.72 -14.27 -1.84
CA TYR A 133 10.85 -15.18 -1.58
C TYR A 133 11.83 -14.65 -0.52
N GLU A 134 11.83 -13.35 -0.24
CA GLU A 134 12.69 -12.68 0.76
C GLU A 134 11.96 -12.46 2.10
N MET A 135 10.63 -12.63 2.13
CA MET A 135 9.80 -12.43 3.32
C MET A 135 9.75 -13.70 4.18
N ASP A 136 9.52 -13.53 5.48
CA ASP A 136 9.29 -14.63 6.43
C ASP A 136 7.86 -14.55 6.95
N GLU A 137 6.95 -15.24 6.24
CA GLU A 137 5.52 -15.20 6.56
C GLU A 137 5.21 -15.63 8.00
N ALA A 138 5.91 -16.63 8.52
CA ALA A 138 5.67 -17.12 9.88
C ALA A 138 6.01 -16.03 10.91
N LYS A 139 7.14 -15.37 10.74
CA LYS A 139 7.56 -14.27 11.61
C LYS A 139 6.69 -13.02 11.45
N ILE A 140 6.26 -12.71 10.21
CA ILE A 140 5.33 -11.60 9.96
C ILE A 140 4.01 -11.82 10.68
N ARG A 141 3.45 -13.04 10.66
CA ARG A 141 2.22 -13.38 11.38
C ARG A 141 2.39 -13.25 12.90
N GLU A 142 3.51 -13.71 13.46
CA GLU A 142 3.83 -13.57 14.89
C GLU A 142 3.87 -12.08 15.29
N VAL A 143 4.54 -11.25 14.49
CA VAL A 143 4.64 -9.80 14.74
C VAL A 143 3.28 -9.13 14.59
N ALA A 144 2.50 -9.49 13.57
CA ALA A 144 1.16 -8.95 13.37
C ALA A 144 0.22 -9.27 14.55
N GLU A 145 0.24 -10.51 15.05
CA GLU A 145 -0.55 -10.90 16.21
C GLU A 145 -0.13 -10.12 17.47
N LYS A 146 1.18 -9.99 17.72
CA LYS A 146 1.73 -9.30 18.87
C LYS A 146 1.33 -7.82 18.94
N HIS A 147 1.30 -7.13 17.79
CA HIS A 147 1.05 -5.69 17.67
C HIS A 147 -0.35 -5.34 17.17
N ASP A 148 -1.25 -6.33 17.05
CA ASP A 148 -2.60 -6.16 16.47
C ASP A 148 -2.56 -5.46 15.10
N LEU A 149 -1.70 -5.94 14.18
CA LEU A 149 -1.58 -5.41 12.84
C LEU A 149 -2.47 -6.16 11.86
N LEU A 150 -3.07 -5.43 10.93
CA LEU A 150 -3.78 -6.01 9.80
C LEU A 150 -2.79 -6.66 8.83
N LEU A 151 -3.00 -7.94 8.51
CA LEU A 151 -2.22 -8.64 7.49
C LEU A 151 -2.73 -8.27 6.10
N LEU A 152 -1.84 -7.81 5.22
CA LEU A 152 -2.16 -7.33 3.89
C LEU A 152 -1.46 -8.15 2.80
N ALA A 153 -2.11 -8.21 1.65
CA ALA A 153 -1.55 -8.79 0.43
C ALA A 153 -1.73 -7.79 -0.71
N ASN A 154 -0.64 -7.27 -1.26
CA ASN A 154 -0.69 -6.24 -2.29
C ASN A 154 0.22 -6.57 -3.46
N SER A 155 0.01 -5.91 -4.60
CA SER A 155 0.78 -6.22 -5.80
C SER A 155 2.13 -5.52 -5.88
N ASP A 156 2.28 -4.35 -5.25
CA ASP A 156 3.46 -3.49 -5.40
C ASP A 156 3.79 -3.28 -6.90
N ALA A 157 2.75 -2.93 -7.64
CA ALA A 157 2.75 -2.95 -9.10
C ALA A 157 3.57 -1.81 -9.68
N HIS A 158 4.68 -2.14 -10.35
CA HIS A 158 5.51 -1.23 -11.15
C HIS A 158 5.23 -1.35 -12.66
N PHE A 159 4.30 -2.23 -13.04
CA PHE A 159 3.76 -2.36 -14.40
C PHE A 159 2.24 -2.53 -14.33
N LEU A 160 1.51 -2.03 -15.33
CA LEU A 160 0.05 -2.18 -15.38
C LEU A 160 -0.39 -3.65 -15.30
N SER A 161 0.40 -4.57 -15.85
CA SER A 161 0.13 -6.01 -15.80
C SER A 161 0.20 -6.61 -14.38
N ASP A 162 0.80 -5.90 -13.44
CA ASP A 162 1.02 -6.39 -12.08
C ASP A 162 -0.09 -5.98 -11.12
N ILE A 163 -0.84 -4.92 -11.45
CA ILE A 163 -1.99 -4.48 -10.65
C ILE A 163 -2.94 -5.65 -10.40
N GLY A 164 -3.26 -5.87 -9.13
CA GLY A 164 -4.18 -6.92 -8.69
C GLY A 164 -3.60 -8.34 -8.71
N LYS A 165 -2.28 -8.54 -8.84
CA LYS A 165 -1.66 -9.87 -8.61
C LYS A 165 -1.94 -10.38 -7.19
N HIS A 166 -1.97 -9.47 -6.23
CA HIS A 166 -2.52 -9.65 -4.89
C HIS A 166 -3.46 -8.50 -4.58
N TYR A 167 -4.43 -8.76 -3.73
CA TYR A 167 -5.41 -7.78 -3.25
C TYR A 167 -5.98 -8.23 -1.91
N ASN A 168 -6.66 -7.32 -1.24
CA ASN A 168 -7.32 -7.56 0.04
C ASN A 168 -8.84 -7.56 -0.15
N GLU A 169 -9.54 -8.50 0.46
CA GLU A 169 -10.99 -8.44 0.63
C GLU A 169 -11.28 -7.71 1.94
N ILE A 170 -11.44 -6.39 1.86
CA ILE A 170 -11.54 -5.50 3.01
C ILE A 170 -12.46 -4.33 2.73
N GLU A 171 -13.09 -3.80 3.77
CA GLU A 171 -13.87 -2.56 3.70
C GLU A 171 -13.02 -1.36 4.09
N ILE A 172 -13.26 -0.19 3.46
CA ILE A 172 -12.53 1.05 3.78
C ILE A 172 -12.75 1.45 5.23
N GLU A 173 -13.94 1.18 5.76
CA GLU A 173 -14.32 1.43 7.15
C GLU A 173 -13.41 0.68 8.14
N GLU A 174 -12.89 -0.50 7.78
CA GLU A 174 -11.95 -1.23 8.62
C GLU A 174 -10.59 -0.52 8.66
N LEU A 175 -10.06 -0.07 7.51
CA LEU A 175 -8.84 0.74 7.46
C LEU A 175 -8.99 1.99 8.32
N TYR A 176 -10.15 2.63 8.19
CA TYR A 176 -10.49 3.85 8.92
C TYR A 176 -10.58 3.60 10.43
N ALA A 177 -11.27 2.54 10.85
CA ALA A 177 -11.41 2.18 12.26
C ALA A 177 -10.06 1.88 12.91
N ARG A 178 -9.20 1.09 12.25
CA ARG A 178 -7.86 0.77 12.74
C ARG A 178 -6.96 1.99 12.85
N ALA A 179 -7.01 2.90 11.88
CA ALA A 179 -6.21 4.13 11.90
C ALA A 179 -6.65 5.12 12.99
N ARG A 180 -7.82 4.95 13.59
CA ARG A 180 -8.34 5.81 14.67
C ARG A 180 -8.33 5.16 16.05
N SER A 181 -8.13 3.85 16.13
CA SER A 181 -8.17 3.10 17.39
C SER A 181 -6.84 3.07 18.12
N LYS A 182 -5.78 3.50 17.45
CA LYS A 182 -4.41 3.57 18.01
C LYS A 182 -3.95 5.00 18.23
#